data_2829d4fa8ccc0ea7cb6bd685a1aa28da
#
_entry.id   2829d4fa8ccc0ea7cb6bd685a1aa28da
#
_cell.length_a   1.000
_cell.length_b   1.000
_cell.length_c   1.000
_cell.angle_alpha   90.00
_cell.angle_beta   90.00
_cell.angle_gamma   90.00
#
_symmetry.space_group_name_H-M   'P 1'
#
loop_
_entity.id
_entity.type
_entity.pdbx_description
1 polymer ?
#
loop_
_entity_poly.entity_id
_entity_poly.type
_entity_poly.pdbx_seq_one_letter_code
_entity_poly.pdbx_strand_id
1 'polypeptide(L)'
;MVDPLAEYRKKRDFGRTPEPDPQAPVVRGNDCFVVHRHEARNLHYDLRLEHAGVLKSWAVPRGFSYDPAEKRLALRTEDHPLEYEHFHGRIPKGQYGAGTMNLWDRGRYELVKIPSWDNAIARGELKVVLYGRRLRGEWHLVRTQQAKNSWLLFKSKDRYAGPARDSALGIELDAAPAATVPLATEPMRWQGEAAAQHDTDWLFEMEFEGLRTLARKDGDAVVLANVPAPPSALAEGFAALRCQQAVFDGVLVALDATGRPSREALREALAGAPSPSLAYYAFDLLQWEEFDLRALPLLDRKAALRTLLGTHPRVLFVDHVAGDGRALLAA
;
A
#
# COMPACT_ATOMS: atom_id res chain seq x y z
N MET A 1 11.89 -0.38 -35.38
CA MET A 1 11.79 -0.07 -33.94
C MET A 1 12.91 -0.81 -33.23
N VAL A 2 13.59 -0.18 -32.28
CA VAL A 2 14.63 -0.86 -31.49
C VAL A 2 13.91 -1.79 -30.49
N ASP A 3 14.36 -3.06 -30.42
CA ASP A 3 13.83 -4.01 -29.46
C ASP A 3 14.22 -3.59 -28.01
N PRO A 4 13.28 -3.20 -27.14
CA PRO A 4 13.60 -2.71 -25.80
C PRO A 4 14.20 -3.79 -24.89
N LEU A 5 13.99 -5.08 -25.20
CA LEU A 5 14.47 -6.23 -24.42
C LEU A 5 15.77 -6.84 -24.96
N ALA A 6 16.39 -6.25 -25.99
CA ALA A 6 17.63 -6.77 -26.59
C ALA A 6 18.75 -6.92 -25.54
N GLU A 7 18.97 -5.92 -24.69
CA GLU A 7 19.99 -5.97 -23.62
C GLU A 7 19.65 -6.99 -22.52
N TYR A 8 18.37 -7.17 -22.22
CA TYR A 8 17.90 -8.19 -21.30
C TYR A 8 18.25 -9.59 -21.80
N ARG A 9 17.91 -9.90 -23.07
CA ARG A 9 18.22 -11.21 -23.70
C ARG A 9 19.72 -11.47 -23.77
N LYS A 10 20.51 -10.46 -24.16
CA LYS A 10 21.96 -10.58 -24.30
C LYS A 10 22.68 -10.98 -23.00
N LYS A 11 22.12 -10.58 -21.83
CA LYS A 11 22.74 -10.81 -20.53
C LYS A 11 22.34 -12.14 -19.88
N ARG A 12 21.41 -12.90 -20.46
CA ARG A 12 20.81 -14.08 -19.83
C ARG A 12 20.93 -15.34 -20.68
N ASP A 13 21.11 -16.42 -20.00
CA ASP A 13 21.02 -17.78 -20.56
C ASP A 13 19.77 -18.44 -19.96
N PHE A 14 18.65 -18.38 -20.69
CA PHE A 14 17.34 -18.88 -20.22
C PHE A 14 17.31 -20.40 -20.02
N GLY A 15 18.28 -21.14 -20.51
CA GLY A 15 18.46 -22.53 -20.15
C GLY A 15 19.07 -22.77 -18.76
N ARG A 16 19.58 -21.69 -18.12
CA ARG A 16 20.32 -21.75 -16.85
C ARG A 16 19.81 -20.81 -15.78
N THR A 17 18.92 -19.89 -16.12
CA THR A 17 18.26 -18.97 -15.16
C THR A 17 16.76 -19.23 -15.13
N PRO A 18 16.09 -19.14 -13.96
CA PRO A 18 14.63 -19.20 -13.88
C PRO A 18 13.95 -17.89 -14.23
N GLU A 19 14.72 -16.88 -14.65
CA GLU A 19 14.16 -15.59 -15.04
C GLU A 19 13.26 -15.75 -16.28
N PRO A 20 12.19 -14.94 -16.40
CA PRO A 20 11.28 -15.04 -17.54
C PRO A 20 12.00 -14.85 -18.89
N ASP A 21 11.79 -15.80 -19.81
CA ASP A 21 12.16 -15.61 -21.21
C ASP A 21 11.16 -14.63 -21.86
N PRO A 22 11.62 -13.47 -22.35
CA PRO A 22 10.72 -12.41 -22.76
C PRO A 22 9.91 -12.79 -24.00
N GLN A 23 8.61 -12.78 -23.84
CA GLN A 23 7.68 -12.81 -24.96
C GLN A 23 7.63 -11.44 -25.66
N ALA A 24 6.89 -11.33 -26.75
CA ALA A 24 6.70 -10.05 -27.42
C ALA A 24 6.06 -9.03 -26.43
N PRO A 25 6.51 -7.76 -26.43
CA PRO A 25 5.95 -6.75 -25.54
C PRO A 25 4.44 -6.64 -25.70
N VAL A 26 3.72 -6.78 -24.58
CA VAL A 26 2.27 -6.62 -24.52
C VAL A 26 1.99 -5.31 -23.79
N VAL A 27 1.36 -4.35 -24.47
CA VAL A 27 0.97 -3.10 -23.83
C VAL A 27 -0.25 -3.36 -22.96
N ARG A 28 -0.10 -3.13 -21.65
CA ARG A 28 -1.19 -3.14 -20.63
C ARG A 28 -1.53 -1.71 -20.25
N GLY A 29 -1.88 -1.47 -18.97
CA GLY A 29 -2.27 -0.17 -18.45
C GLY A 29 -1.17 0.90 -18.38
N ASN A 30 0.10 0.56 -18.53
CA ASN A 30 1.26 1.43 -18.32
C ASN A 30 1.28 2.11 -16.94
N ASP A 31 0.77 1.46 -15.93
CA ASP A 31 0.60 2.04 -14.59
C ASP A 31 1.08 1.14 -13.45
N CYS A 32 1.60 -0.05 -13.75
CA CYS A 32 2.13 -0.97 -12.74
C CYS A 32 3.53 -0.56 -12.30
N PHE A 33 3.81 -0.67 -11.01
CA PHE A 33 5.18 -0.71 -10.51
C PHE A 33 5.42 -1.93 -9.64
N VAL A 34 6.69 -2.36 -9.60
CA VAL A 34 7.15 -3.42 -8.71
C VAL A 34 8.53 -3.06 -8.16
N VAL A 35 8.77 -3.47 -6.94
CA VAL A 35 10.08 -3.40 -6.30
C VAL A 35 10.48 -4.79 -5.85
N HIS A 36 11.68 -5.21 -6.27
CA HIS A 36 12.29 -6.44 -5.77
C HIS A 36 13.38 -6.10 -4.75
N ARG A 37 13.40 -6.82 -3.65
CA ARG A 37 14.55 -6.87 -2.75
C ARG A 37 15.49 -7.94 -3.27
N HIS A 38 16.67 -7.53 -3.69
CA HIS A 38 17.64 -8.40 -4.34
C HIS A 38 18.86 -8.63 -3.44
N GLU A 39 18.97 -9.84 -2.91
CA GLU A 39 20.11 -10.32 -2.16
C GLU A 39 21.18 -10.89 -3.10
N ALA A 40 21.84 -10.00 -3.85
CA ALA A 40 22.98 -10.30 -4.70
C ALA A 40 24.30 -10.19 -3.90
N ARG A 41 25.42 -9.86 -4.57
CA ARG A 41 26.70 -9.59 -3.90
C ARG A 41 26.56 -8.53 -2.81
N ASN A 42 25.75 -7.48 -3.08
CA ASN A 42 25.33 -6.48 -2.11
C ASN A 42 23.80 -6.41 -2.18
N LEU A 43 23.15 -6.28 -1.03
CA LEU A 43 21.71 -6.04 -0.95
C LEU A 43 21.38 -4.72 -1.65
N HIS A 44 20.37 -4.76 -2.53
CA HIS A 44 19.81 -3.59 -3.18
C HIS A 44 18.32 -3.84 -3.50
N TYR A 45 17.67 -2.78 -3.98
CA TYR A 45 16.27 -2.83 -4.37
C TYR A 45 16.15 -2.44 -5.84
N ASP A 46 15.38 -3.19 -6.61
CA ASP A 46 15.11 -2.88 -8.01
C ASP A 46 13.73 -2.28 -8.16
N LEU A 47 13.66 -0.96 -8.38
CA LEU A 47 12.42 -0.27 -8.76
C LEU A 47 12.17 -0.47 -10.24
N ARG A 48 10.98 -0.92 -10.59
CA ARG A 48 10.53 -1.14 -11.97
C ARG A 48 9.18 -0.48 -12.20
N LEU A 49 9.07 0.27 -13.29
CA LEU A 49 7.85 0.98 -13.69
C LEU A 49 7.45 0.51 -15.09
N GLU A 50 6.22 0.04 -15.24
CA GLU A 50 5.70 -0.38 -16.54
C GLU A 50 5.57 0.80 -17.49
N HIS A 51 6.15 0.69 -18.69
CA HIS A 51 5.93 1.62 -19.77
C HIS A 51 6.22 0.98 -21.12
N ALA A 52 5.31 1.18 -22.08
CA ALA A 52 5.43 0.69 -23.46
C ALA A 52 5.70 -0.82 -23.55
N GLY A 53 5.02 -1.62 -22.71
CA GLY A 53 5.09 -3.07 -22.72
C GLY A 53 6.33 -3.68 -22.08
N VAL A 54 7.10 -2.89 -21.33
CA VAL A 54 8.28 -3.35 -20.58
C VAL A 54 8.35 -2.68 -19.21
N LEU A 55 9.17 -3.23 -18.32
CA LEU A 55 9.47 -2.65 -17.00
C LEU A 55 10.76 -1.82 -17.08
N LYS A 56 10.64 -0.51 -17.04
CA LYS A 56 11.76 0.44 -16.92
C LYS A 56 12.36 0.33 -15.53
N SER A 57 13.68 0.08 -15.41
CA SER A 57 14.25 -0.44 -14.17
C SER A 57 15.39 0.40 -13.62
N TRP A 58 15.46 0.53 -12.28
CA TRP A 58 16.55 1.17 -11.54
C TRP A 58 16.94 0.34 -10.33
N ALA A 59 18.23 0.04 -10.19
CA ALA A 59 18.77 -0.52 -8.97
C ALA A 59 19.04 0.59 -7.95
N VAL A 60 18.56 0.42 -6.72
CA VAL A 60 18.65 1.38 -5.61
C VAL A 60 19.44 0.75 -4.47
N PRO A 61 20.79 0.97 -4.38
CA PRO A 61 21.66 0.23 -3.46
C PRO A 61 21.35 0.42 -1.97
N ARG A 62 20.82 1.58 -1.60
CA ARG A 62 20.47 1.90 -0.20
C ARG A 62 18.97 1.87 0.07
N GLY A 63 18.17 1.33 -0.87
CA GLY A 63 16.72 1.32 -0.77
C GLY A 63 16.10 2.72 -0.76
N PHE A 64 14.93 2.82 -0.20
CA PHE A 64 14.09 4.02 -0.22
C PHE A 64 14.17 4.74 1.12
N SER A 65 13.98 6.07 1.11
CA SER A 65 13.82 6.87 2.31
C SER A 65 12.60 7.78 2.19
N TYR A 66 11.80 7.86 3.23
CA TYR A 66 10.66 8.76 3.31
C TYR A 66 11.05 10.18 3.77
N ASP A 67 12.31 10.39 4.17
CA ASP A 67 12.83 11.71 4.44
C ASP A 67 13.14 12.44 3.11
N PRO A 68 12.46 13.57 2.79
CA PRO A 68 12.72 14.33 1.58
C PRO A 68 14.14 14.92 1.49
N ALA A 69 14.84 15.03 2.60
CA ALA A 69 16.24 15.49 2.62
C ALA A 69 17.21 14.41 2.12
N GLU A 70 16.83 13.14 2.23
CA GLU A 70 17.65 12.03 1.79
C GLU A 70 17.46 11.71 0.30
N LYS A 71 18.54 11.81 -0.46
CA LYS A 71 18.58 11.45 -1.88
C LYS A 71 19.34 10.14 -2.04
N ARG A 72 18.66 9.12 -2.56
CA ARG A 72 19.22 7.78 -2.78
C ARG A 72 19.71 7.65 -4.22
N LEU A 73 20.90 7.08 -4.40
CA LEU A 73 21.38 6.72 -5.74
C LEU A 73 20.47 5.65 -6.35
N ALA A 74 20.07 5.86 -7.59
CA ALA A 74 19.33 4.90 -8.39
C ALA A 74 20.07 4.73 -9.75
N LEU A 75 20.48 3.52 -10.05
CA LEU A 75 21.22 3.20 -11.27
C LEU A 75 20.26 2.61 -12.29
N ARG A 76 20.07 3.29 -13.41
CA ARG A 76 19.25 2.74 -14.49
C ARG A 76 19.89 1.49 -15.06
N THR A 77 19.11 0.42 -15.13
CA THR A 77 19.47 -0.87 -15.71
C THR A 77 18.73 -1.11 -17.03
N GLU A 78 18.91 -2.26 -17.64
CA GLU A 78 18.15 -2.67 -18.82
C GLU A 78 16.66 -2.78 -18.52
N ASP A 79 15.84 -2.64 -19.57
CA ASP A 79 14.41 -2.87 -19.48
C ASP A 79 14.14 -4.38 -19.27
N HIS A 80 13.13 -4.72 -18.48
CA HIS A 80 12.74 -6.10 -18.17
C HIS A 80 11.37 -6.43 -18.78
N PRO A 81 11.07 -7.71 -19.05
CA PRO A 81 9.76 -8.13 -19.52
C PRO A 81 8.69 -7.95 -18.42
N LEU A 82 7.42 -7.81 -18.82
CA LEU A 82 6.33 -7.61 -17.86
C LEU A 82 6.15 -8.79 -16.91
N GLU A 83 6.46 -10.00 -17.36
CA GLU A 83 6.42 -11.22 -16.54
C GLU A 83 7.33 -11.14 -15.31
N TYR A 84 8.33 -10.27 -15.35
CA TYR A 84 9.22 -10.01 -14.22
C TYR A 84 8.51 -9.38 -13.02
N GLU A 85 7.31 -8.82 -13.21
CA GLU A 85 6.46 -8.28 -12.14
C GLU A 85 6.19 -9.31 -11.04
N HIS A 86 6.04 -10.58 -11.42
CA HIS A 86 5.76 -11.69 -10.51
C HIS A 86 6.98 -12.54 -10.18
N PHE A 87 8.13 -12.20 -10.74
CA PHE A 87 9.32 -13.00 -10.55
C PHE A 87 9.80 -12.96 -9.11
N HIS A 88 9.98 -14.13 -8.53
CA HIS A 88 10.65 -14.34 -7.25
C HIS A 88 11.44 -15.65 -7.33
N GLY A 89 12.55 -15.73 -6.62
CA GLY A 89 13.36 -16.93 -6.61
C GLY A 89 14.86 -16.65 -6.63
N ARG A 90 15.62 -17.69 -6.85
CA ARG A 90 17.09 -17.66 -6.85
C ARG A 90 17.66 -17.68 -8.26
N ILE A 91 18.38 -16.64 -8.64
CA ILE A 91 19.20 -16.60 -9.84
C ILE A 91 20.51 -17.33 -9.53
N PRO A 92 20.87 -18.39 -10.30
CA PRO A 92 22.03 -19.20 -9.98
C PRO A 92 23.35 -18.44 -10.01
N LYS A 93 24.30 -18.90 -9.20
CA LYS A 93 25.67 -18.36 -9.19
C LYS A 93 26.32 -18.50 -10.55
N GLY A 94 26.96 -17.43 -11.03
CA GLY A 94 27.57 -17.37 -12.36
C GLY A 94 26.66 -16.85 -13.46
N GLN A 95 25.37 -16.63 -13.18
CA GLN A 95 24.46 -15.88 -14.06
C GLN A 95 24.49 -14.40 -13.73
N TYR A 96 24.12 -13.56 -14.72
CA TYR A 96 23.98 -12.12 -14.50
C TYR A 96 22.88 -11.87 -13.45
N GLY A 97 23.15 -11.03 -12.47
CA GLY A 97 22.20 -10.79 -11.38
C GLY A 97 22.06 -11.93 -10.37
N ALA A 98 23.08 -12.84 -10.26
CA ALA A 98 23.04 -13.95 -9.30
C ALA A 98 22.69 -13.49 -7.88
N GLY A 99 21.72 -14.16 -7.25
CA GLY A 99 21.22 -13.82 -5.92
C GLY A 99 19.79 -14.29 -5.69
N THR A 100 19.20 -13.89 -4.58
CA THR A 100 17.79 -14.16 -4.28
C THR A 100 16.95 -12.91 -4.51
N MET A 101 15.92 -13.04 -5.32
CA MET A 101 14.94 -11.99 -5.61
C MET A 101 13.66 -12.27 -4.84
N ASN A 102 13.24 -11.31 -4.02
CA ASN A 102 11.97 -11.33 -3.32
C ASN A 102 11.13 -10.13 -3.75
N LEU A 103 9.84 -10.35 -3.99
CA LEU A 103 8.91 -9.25 -4.22
C LEU A 103 8.79 -8.45 -2.90
N TRP A 104 9.22 -7.18 -2.92
CA TRP A 104 9.25 -6.32 -1.75
C TRP A 104 8.07 -5.34 -1.71
N ASP A 105 7.67 -4.79 -2.86
CA ASP A 105 6.48 -3.95 -3.01
C ASP A 105 5.97 -4.00 -4.44
N ARG A 106 4.68 -3.78 -4.60
CA ARG A 106 4.04 -3.58 -5.91
C ARG A 106 2.79 -2.75 -5.78
N GLY A 107 2.32 -2.21 -6.88
CA GLY A 107 1.11 -1.41 -6.95
C GLY A 107 0.99 -0.66 -8.27
N ARG A 108 0.24 0.42 -8.23
CA ARG A 108 0.07 1.30 -9.39
C ARG A 108 0.89 2.57 -9.22
N TYR A 109 1.18 3.23 -10.33
CA TYR A 109 1.81 4.54 -10.32
C TYR A 109 1.14 5.48 -11.32
N GLU A 110 1.27 6.78 -11.07
CA GLU A 110 0.82 7.85 -11.96
C GLU A 110 1.94 8.86 -12.18
N LEU A 111 2.05 9.39 -13.41
CA LEU A 111 2.95 10.50 -13.70
C LEU A 111 2.36 11.81 -13.14
N VAL A 112 3.21 12.64 -12.53
CA VAL A 112 2.82 13.92 -11.96
C VAL A 112 3.37 15.07 -12.78
N LYS A 113 2.49 15.95 -13.25
CA LYS A 113 2.83 17.23 -13.93
C LYS A 113 3.75 17.09 -15.15
N ILE A 114 3.83 15.90 -15.74
CA ILE A 114 4.61 15.62 -16.93
C ILE A 114 3.68 15.03 -17.99
N PRO A 115 3.59 15.61 -19.18
CA PRO A 115 2.59 15.22 -20.18
C PRO A 115 2.81 13.83 -20.77
N SER A 116 4.04 13.30 -20.73
CA SER A 116 4.34 11.97 -21.21
C SER A 116 5.61 11.40 -20.58
N TRP A 117 5.69 10.07 -20.55
CA TRP A 117 6.88 9.34 -20.12
C TRP A 117 8.13 9.70 -20.93
N ASP A 118 8.02 9.76 -22.26
CA ASP A 118 9.17 10.03 -23.12
C ASP A 118 9.75 11.40 -22.86
N ASN A 119 8.91 12.41 -22.63
CA ASN A 119 9.34 13.74 -22.21
C ASN A 119 10.05 13.71 -20.86
N ALA A 120 9.55 12.94 -19.90
CA ALA A 120 10.17 12.78 -18.58
C ALA A 120 11.57 12.21 -18.66
N ILE A 121 11.72 11.10 -19.40
CA ILE A 121 13.01 10.43 -19.59
C ILE A 121 13.99 11.29 -20.40
N ALA A 122 13.54 11.98 -21.43
CA ALA A 122 14.38 12.87 -22.23
C ALA A 122 14.94 14.01 -21.37
N ARG A 123 14.10 14.63 -20.55
CA ARG A 123 14.53 15.68 -19.60
C ARG A 123 15.39 15.14 -18.47
N GLY A 124 15.32 13.84 -18.18
CA GLY A 124 15.98 13.23 -17.02
C GLY A 124 15.32 13.56 -15.70
N GLU A 125 14.03 13.82 -15.73
CA GLU A 125 13.22 14.10 -14.55
C GLU A 125 11.90 13.32 -14.64
N LEU A 126 11.71 12.39 -13.71
CA LEU A 126 10.51 11.59 -13.59
C LEU A 126 9.88 11.85 -12.21
N LYS A 127 8.62 12.25 -12.20
CA LYS A 127 7.82 12.40 -10.99
C LYS A 127 6.66 11.43 -11.05
N VAL A 128 6.53 10.60 -10.02
CA VAL A 128 5.48 9.59 -9.94
C VAL A 128 4.81 9.62 -8.56
N VAL A 129 3.51 9.40 -8.53
CA VAL A 129 2.83 8.99 -7.31
C VAL A 129 2.80 7.47 -7.30
N LEU A 130 3.35 6.86 -6.26
CA LEU A 130 3.30 5.42 -6.04
C LEU A 130 2.13 5.08 -5.11
N TYR A 131 1.36 4.08 -5.48
CA TYR A 131 0.25 3.50 -4.73
C TYR A 131 0.58 2.05 -4.38
N GLY A 132 1.69 1.87 -3.69
CA GLY A 132 2.14 0.58 -3.19
C GLY A 132 1.71 0.34 -1.74
N ARG A 133 2.12 -0.81 -1.23
CA ARG A 133 1.94 -1.14 0.19
C ARG A 133 2.98 -0.46 1.05
N ARG A 134 4.26 -0.51 0.62
CA ARG A 134 5.41 0.09 1.29
C ARG A 134 5.71 1.48 0.75
N LEU A 135 5.66 1.67 -0.57
CA LEU A 135 5.96 2.94 -1.23
C LEU A 135 4.70 3.68 -1.61
N ARG A 136 4.52 4.86 -1.02
CA ARG A 136 3.35 5.70 -1.21
C ARG A 136 3.69 7.15 -1.45
N GLY A 137 2.76 7.83 -2.14
CA GLY A 137 2.86 9.25 -2.42
C GLY A 137 3.87 9.58 -3.51
N GLU A 138 4.26 10.84 -3.58
CA GLU A 138 5.05 11.38 -4.69
C GLU A 138 6.55 11.12 -4.49
N TRP A 139 7.18 10.58 -5.54
CA TRP A 139 8.60 10.28 -5.61
C TRP A 139 9.22 10.91 -6.85
N HIS A 140 10.47 11.33 -6.73
CA HIS A 140 11.24 11.90 -7.82
C HIS A 140 12.41 11.02 -8.19
N LEU A 141 12.63 10.88 -9.49
CA LEU A 141 13.84 10.32 -10.08
C LEU A 141 14.45 11.40 -10.97
N VAL A 142 15.66 11.86 -10.64
CA VAL A 142 16.36 12.92 -11.37
C VAL A 142 17.71 12.41 -11.85
N ARG A 143 17.96 12.46 -13.17
CA ARG A 143 19.23 12.04 -13.76
C ARG A 143 20.34 12.98 -13.35
N THR A 144 21.46 12.41 -12.94
CA THR A 144 22.67 13.16 -12.60
C THR A 144 23.63 13.22 -13.76
N GLN A 145 24.59 14.16 -13.68
CA GLN A 145 25.68 14.26 -14.67
C GLN A 145 26.89 13.38 -14.32
N GLN A 146 26.88 12.69 -13.18
CA GLN A 146 28.02 11.91 -12.69
C GLN A 146 28.31 10.68 -13.53
N ALA A 147 27.26 10.01 -14.02
CA ALA A 147 27.38 8.88 -14.95
C ALA A 147 26.10 8.77 -15.80
N LYS A 148 26.24 8.17 -17.00
CA LYS A 148 25.16 8.08 -18.00
C LYS A 148 23.85 7.44 -17.47
N ASN A 149 23.96 6.50 -16.54
CA ASN A 149 22.84 5.76 -15.97
C ASN A 149 22.54 6.13 -14.49
N SER A 150 23.16 7.20 -13.99
CA SER A 150 23.04 7.62 -12.59
C SER A 150 21.86 8.57 -12.39
N TRP A 151 20.98 8.23 -11.45
CA TRP A 151 19.81 9.00 -11.04
C TRP A 151 19.80 9.15 -9.52
N LEU A 152 19.09 10.16 -9.04
CA LEU A 152 18.75 10.33 -7.63
C LEU A 152 17.27 10.06 -7.45
N LEU A 153 16.94 9.17 -6.51
CA LEU A 153 15.59 8.87 -6.05
C LEU A 153 15.37 9.54 -4.70
N PHE A 154 14.27 10.28 -4.55
CA PHE A 154 13.91 10.91 -3.27
C PHE A 154 12.41 11.14 -3.16
N LYS A 155 11.96 11.25 -1.90
CA LYS A 155 10.56 11.50 -1.55
C LYS A 155 10.20 12.97 -1.71
N SER A 156 9.01 13.27 -2.23
CA SER A 156 8.43 14.62 -2.15
C SER A 156 7.92 14.94 -0.75
N LYS A 157 7.82 16.23 -0.45
CA LYS A 157 7.16 16.72 0.77
C LYS A 157 5.64 16.58 0.64
N ASP A 158 5.13 15.43 0.95
CA ASP A 158 3.69 15.14 1.00
C ASP A 158 3.30 14.53 2.35
N ARG A 159 2.04 14.15 2.51
CA ARG A 159 1.53 13.56 3.77
C ARG A 159 2.21 12.25 4.19
N TYR A 160 2.93 11.60 3.30
CA TYR A 160 3.67 10.35 3.57
C TYR A 160 5.13 10.61 3.96
N ALA A 161 5.63 11.83 3.78
CA ALA A 161 7.01 12.17 4.11
C ALA A 161 7.25 12.21 5.62
N GLY A 162 8.45 11.80 6.06
CA GLY A 162 8.86 11.88 7.46
C GLY A 162 10.14 11.13 7.78
N PRO A 163 10.97 11.64 8.72
CA PRO A 163 12.30 11.09 9.01
C PRO A 163 12.28 9.69 9.67
N ALA A 164 11.18 9.28 10.27
CA ALA A 164 11.08 8.02 11.03
C ALA A 164 10.43 6.87 10.25
N ARG A 165 10.25 7.00 8.94
CA ARG A 165 9.46 6.05 8.13
C ARG A 165 10.29 5.27 7.12
N ASP A 166 11.53 4.96 7.44
CA ASP A 166 12.43 4.20 6.56
C ASP A 166 11.96 2.78 6.27
N SER A 167 11.18 2.22 7.15
CA SER A 167 10.40 1.02 6.89
C SER A 167 8.94 1.44 6.95
N ALA A 168 8.43 2.09 5.94
CA ALA A 168 7.20 2.86 5.97
C ALA A 168 6.03 2.22 6.69
N LEU A 169 6.12 0.98 7.04
CA LEU A 169 5.05 0.30 7.75
C LEU A 169 5.54 -0.66 8.82
N GLY A 170 6.84 -0.95 8.97
CA GLY A 170 7.29 -1.95 9.94
C GLY A 170 6.67 -3.34 9.74
N ILE A 171 5.77 -3.46 8.76
CA ILE A 171 5.01 -4.67 8.50
C ILE A 171 5.85 -5.50 7.55
N GLU A 172 6.30 -6.62 8.04
CA GLU A 172 6.75 -7.70 7.16
C GLU A 172 5.54 -8.32 6.48
N LEU A 173 5.00 -7.61 5.47
CA LEU A 173 3.90 -8.13 4.64
C LEU A 173 4.29 -9.45 3.98
N ASP A 174 5.58 -9.69 3.81
CA ASP A 174 6.11 -10.96 3.31
C ASP A 174 5.78 -12.14 4.24
N ALA A 175 5.47 -11.88 5.51
CA ALA A 175 5.00 -12.88 6.46
C ALA A 175 3.48 -13.10 6.40
N ALA A 176 2.74 -12.22 5.73
CA ALA A 176 1.29 -12.36 5.60
C ALA A 176 0.95 -13.30 4.42
N PRO A 177 0.14 -14.33 4.63
CA PRO A 177 -0.26 -15.22 3.55
C PRO A 177 -1.11 -14.49 2.51
N ALA A 178 -0.96 -14.83 1.23
CA ALA A 178 -1.86 -14.39 0.18
C ALA A 178 -3.19 -15.14 0.33
N ALA A 179 -4.22 -14.46 0.81
CA ALA A 179 -5.55 -15.01 0.97
C ALA A 179 -6.60 -13.91 0.96
N THR A 180 -7.80 -14.25 0.49
CA THR A 180 -8.96 -13.37 0.58
C THR A 180 -9.70 -13.63 1.87
N VAL A 181 -9.87 -12.59 2.70
CA VAL A 181 -10.66 -12.68 3.92
C VAL A 181 -12.14 -12.70 3.55
N PRO A 182 -12.92 -13.76 3.86
CA PRO A 182 -14.34 -13.80 3.56
C PRO A 182 -15.13 -12.70 4.29
N LEU A 183 -16.08 -12.06 3.64
CA LEU A 183 -16.97 -11.07 4.29
C LEU A 183 -17.87 -11.71 5.35
N ALA A 184 -18.13 -13.00 5.24
CA ALA A 184 -18.82 -13.80 6.25
C ALA A 184 -17.95 -14.10 7.49
N THR A 185 -16.70 -13.64 7.53
CA THR A 185 -15.87 -13.71 8.74
C THR A 185 -16.59 -12.97 9.85
N GLU A 186 -16.85 -13.65 10.96
CA GLU A 186 -17.41 -12.97 12.12
C GLU A 186 -16.39 -12.01 12.71
N PRO A 187 -16.80 -10.78 13.07
CA PRO A 187 -15.96 -9.86 13.83
C PRO A 187 -15.50 -10.52 15.12
N MET A 188 -14.27 -10.27 15.51
CA MET A 188 -13.73 -10.76 16.77
C MET A 188 -14.65 -10.31 17.93
N ARG A 189 -15.13 -11.28 18.70
CA ARG A 189 -15.99 -11.00 19.86
C ARG A 189 -15.14 -10.77 21.10
N TRP A 190 -15.63 -9.91 21.97
CA TRP A 190 -15.03 -9.75 23.29
C TRP A 190 -15.04 -11.11 24.04
N GLN A 191 -13.90 -11.47 24.57
CA GLN A 191 -13.72 -12.72 25.32
C GLN A 191 -13.01 -12.38 26.64
N GLY A 192 -13.73 -12.21 27.71
CA GLY A 192 -13.08 -12.10 28.99
C GLY A 192 -13.73 -11.19 30.00
N GLU A 193 -13.18 -11.20 31.20
CA GLU A 193 -13.50 -10.30 32.30
C GLU A 193 -12.87 -8.93 32.04
N ALA A 194 -13.34 -7.91 32.79
CA ALA A 194 -12.84 -6.55 32.64
C ALA A 194 -11.30 -6.52 32.64
N ALA A 195 -10.72 -6.07 31.54
CA ALA A 195 -9.28 -6.06 31.33
C ALA A 195 -8.58 -5.30 32.47
N ALA A 196 -7.40 -5.77 32.83
CA ALA A 196 -6.54 -5.07 33.78
C ALA A 196 -6.22 -3.68 33.21
N GLN A 197 -6.64 -2.63 33.88
CA GLN A 197 -6.52 -1.24 33.44
C GLN A 197 -5.06 -0.73 33.43
N HIS A 198 -4.09 -1.57 33.73
CA HIS A 198 -2.70 -1.19 34.01
C HIS A 198 -1.63 -2.10 33.37
N ASP A 199 -1.98 -2.83 32.32
CA ASP A 199 -1.02 -3.70 31.65
C ASP A 199 -0.43 -2.99 30.43
N THR A 200 0.89 -2.95 30.32
CA THR A 200 1.64 -2.32 29.21
C THR A 200 1.38 -2.96 27.85
N ASP A 201 0.82 -4.17 27.84
CA ASP A 201 0.56 -4.93 26.60
C ASP A 201 -0.84 -4.70 26.03
N TRP A 202 -1.63 -3.84 26.66
CA TRP A 202 -2.98 -3.51 26.21
C TRP A 202 -3.05 -2.25 25.35
N LEU A 203 -3.93 -2.28 24.36
CA LEU A 203 -4.37 -1.11 23.60
C LEU A 203 -5.78 -0.73 24.00
N PHE A 204 -5.98 0.54 24.29
CA PHE A 204 -7.26 1.11 24.67
C PHE A 204 -7.78 1.97 23.52
N GLU A 205 -9.02 1.78 23.14
CA GLU A 205 -9.69 2.49 22.04
C GLU A 205 -11.01 3.09 22.53
N MET A 206 -11.44 4.18 21.89
CA MET A 206 -12.77 4.73 22.12
C MET A 206 -13.82 3.74 21.60
N GLU A 207 -14.82 3.46 22.43
CA GLU A 207 -16.01 2.74 22.01
C GLU A 207 -17.03 3.71 21.40
N PHE A 208 -17.51 3.39 20.22
CA PHE A 208 -18.51 4.18 19.53
C PHE A 208 -19.87 3.47 19.55
N GLU A 209 -20.91 4.18 19.96
CA GLU A 209 -22.27 3.68 19.81
C GLU A 209 -22.66 3.68 18.31
N GLY A 210 -22.86 2.48 17.74
CA GLY A 210 -23.14 2.32 16.33
C GLY A 210 -23.41 0.89 15.93
N LEU A 211 -23.30 0.61 14.64
CA LEU A 211 -23.42 -0.72 14.05
C LEU A 211 -22.05 -1.26 13.66
N ARG A 212 -21.53 -2.23 14.40
CA ARG A 212 -20.30 -2.92 14.02
C ARG A 212 -20.53 -3.75 12.77
N THR A 213 -19.70 -3.56 11.77
CA THR A 213 -19.78 -4.28 10.51
C THR A 213 -18.41 -4.38 9.83
N LEU A 214 -18.17 -5.50 9.14
CA LEU A 214 -17.03 -5.59 8.24
C LEU A 214 -17.36 -4.84 6.94
N ALA A 215 -16.40 -4.08 6.44
CA ALA A 215 -16.47 -3.43 5.15
C ALA A 215 -15.46 -4.05 4.19
N ARG A 216 -15.90 -4.52 3.02
CA ARG A 216 -15.04 -4.97 1.93
C ARG A 216 -15.08 -3.97 0.81
N LYS A 217 -13.93 -3.46 0.43
CA LYS A 217 -13.69 -2.72 -0.81
C LYS A 217 -13.15 -3.67 -1.87
N ASP A 218 -13.70 -3.57 -3.09
CA ASP A 218 -13.18 -4.25 -4.28
C ASP A 218 -13.35 -3.33 -5.50
N GLY A 219 -12.24 -2.79 -6.00
CA GLY A 219 -12.27 -1.66 -6.93
C GLY A 219 -12.99 -0.44 -6.32
N ASP A 220 -13.98 0.10 -6.99
CA ASP A 220 -14.82 1.20 -6.49
C ASP A 220 -16.02 0.70 -5.67
N ALA A 221 -16.28 -0.60 -5.69
CA ALA A 221 -17.39 -1.18 -4.94
C ALA A 221 -17.04 -1.34 -3.45
N VAL A 222 -18.05 -1.15 -2.60
CA VAL A 222 -17.99 -1.51 -1.18
C VAL A 222 -19.21 -2.32 -0.79
N VAL A 223 -18.97 -3.34 0.02
CA VAL A 223 -20.03 -4.16 0.64
C VAL A 223 -19.83 -4.14 2.13
N LEU A 224 -20.90 -3.91 2.87
CA LEU A 224 -20.94 -3.99 4.33
C LEU A 224 -21.68 -5.28 4.74
N ALA A 225 -21.09 -6.05 5.68
CA ALA A 225 -21.60 -7.38 6.01
C ALA A 225 -23.07 -7.42 6.46
N ASN A 226 -23.52 -6.39 7.20
CA ASN A 226 -24.86 -6.34 7.78
C ASN A 226 -25.73 -5.20 7.22
N VAL A 227 -25.33 -4.61 6.10
CA VAL A 227 -26.05 -3.49 5.46
C VAL A 227 -26.29 -3.84 3.99
N PRO A 228 -27.54 -4.08 3.57
CA PRO A 228 -27.83 -4.54 2.21
C PRO A 228 -27.35 -3.60 1.10
N ALA A 229 -27.39 -2.30 1.35
CA ALA A 229 -26.90 -1.29 0.43
C ALA A 229 -26.24 -0.15 1.22
N PRO A 230 -24.93 0.05 1.10
CA PRO A 230 -24.26 1.16 1.77
C PRO A 230 -24.77 2.49 1.19
N PRO A 231 -25.02 3.51 2.05
CA PRO A 231 -25.35 4.85 1.59
C PRO A 231 -24.30 5.41 0.61
N SER A 232 -24.72 6.13 -0.42
CA SER A 232 -23.83 6.59 -1.52
C SER A 232 -22.63 7.37 -1.03
N ALA A 233 -22.82 8.31 -0.08
CA ALA A 233 -21.73 9.09 0.49
C ALA A 233 -20.67 8.24 1.21
N LEU A 234 -21.06 7.10 1.77
CA LEU A 234 -20.13 6.15 2.37
C LEU A 234 -19.42 5.32 1.31
N ALA A 235 -20.17 4.87 0.28
CA ALA A 235 -19.61 4.14 -0.85
C ALA A 235 -18.55 4.99 -1.60
N GLU A 236 -18.85 6.25 -1.86
CA GLU A 236 -17.89 7.22 -2.42
C GLU A 236 -16.65 7.39 -1.53
N GLY A 237 -16.86 7.38 -0.21
CA GLY A 237 -15.78 7.42 0.76
C GLY A 237 -14.82 6.24 0.63
N PHE A 238 -15.33 5.04 0.54
CA PHE A 238 -14.51 3.85 0.32
C PHE A 238 -13.88 3.82 -1.08
N ALA A 239 -14.59 4.23 -2.12
CA ALA A 239 -14.06 4.31 -3.48
C ALA A 239 -12.82 5.22 -3.56
N ALA A 240 -12.81 6.33 -2.81
CA ALA A 240 -11.69 7.26 -2.75
C ALA A 240 -10.44 6.73 -2.05
N LEU A 241 -10.52 5.60 -1.32
CA LEU A 241 -9.36 4.97 -0.68
C LEU A 241 -8.40 4.40 -1.73
N ARG A 242 -7.13 4.63 -1.55
CA ARG A 242 -6.06 4.26 -2.49
C ARG A 242 -5.61 2.81 -2.32
N CYS A 243 -6.53 1.89 -2.51
CA CYS A 243 -6.29 0.44 -2.60
C CYS A 243 -7.31 -0.16 -3.57
N GLN A 244 -6.98 -1.31 -4.15
CA GLN A 244 -7.94 -2.06 -4.94
C GLN A 244 -8.81 -2.96 -4.04
N GLN A 245 -8.19 -3.67 -3.12
CA GLN A 245 -8.88 -4.59 -2.22
C GLN A 245 -8.51 -4.32 -0.76
N ALA A 246 -9.52 -4.28 0.10
CA ALA A 246 -9.31 -4.23 1.54
C ALA A 246 -10.54 -4.75 2.30
N VAL A 247 -10.30 -5.35 3.47
CA VAL A 247 -11.34 -5.71 4.43
C VAL A 247 -11.05 -5.02 5.75
N PHE A 248 -11.99 -4.20 6.18
CA PHE A 248 -11.91 -3.42 7.42
C PHE A 248 -12.86 -4.00 8.48
N ASP A 249 -12.45 -3.96 9.75
CA ASP A 249 -13.35 -4.09 10.89
C ASP A 249 -13.58 -2.70 11.50
N GLY A 250 -14.84 -2.37 11.74
CA GLY A 250 -15.18 -1.03 12.19
C GLY A 250 -16.64 -0.88 12.59
N VAL A 251 -17.04 0.33 12.88
CA VAL A 251 -18.38 0.68 13.32
C VAL A 251 -18.94 1.82 12.48
N LEU A 252 -20.18 1.68 12.04
CA LEU A 252 -20.96 2.75 11.42
C LEU A 252 -21.56 3.62 12.52
N VAL A 253 -21.35 4.92 12.43
CA VAL A 253 -21.85 5.91 13.38
C VAL A 253 -22.54 7.04 12.63
N ALA A 254 -23.68 7.46 13.11
CA ALA A 254 -24.30 8.73 12.76
C ALA A 254 -24.53 9.56 14.00
N LEU A 255 -24.34 10.86 13.90
CA LEU A 255 -24.51 11.79 15.01
C LEU A 255 -25.90 12.44 14.94
N ASP A 256 -26.50 12.68 16.09
CA ASP A 256 -27.71 13.48 16.22
C ASP A 256 -27.43 14.98 16.06
N ALA A 257 -28.46 15.79 16.19
CA ALA A 257 -28.37 17.26 16.11
C ALA A 257 -27.48 17.89 17.20
N THR A 258 -27.18 17.16 18.28
CA THR A 258 -26.27 17.61 19.35
C THR A 258 -24.83 17.18 19.14
N GLY A 259 -24.55 16.41 18.07
CA GLY A 259 -23.22 15.89 17.74
C GLY A 259 -22.85 14.62 18.50
N ARG A 260 -23.82 13.92 19.09
CA ARG A 260 -23.60 12.65 19.81
C ARG A 260 -23.95 11.46 18.93
N PRO A 261 -23.24 10.33 19.05
CA PRO A 261 -23.62 9.08 18.42
C PRO A 261 -25.08 8.70 18.75
N SER A 262 -25.86 8.36 17.71
CA SER A 262 -27.29 8.04 17.85
C SER A 262 -27.68 6.87 16.96
N ARG A 263 -28.24 5.83 17.58
CA ARG A 263 -28.77 4.66 16.85
C ARG A 263 -29.95 5.03 15.99
N GLU A 264 -30.75 6.02 16.41
CA GLU A 264 -31.89 6.48 15.63
C GLU A 264 -31.44 7.22 14.37
N ALA A 265 -30.52 8.18 14.50
CA ALA A 265 -29.91 8.86 13.36
C ALA A 265 -29.23 7.86 12.39
N LEU A 266 -28.55 6.83 12.93
CA LEU A 266 -27.97 5.77 12.12
C LEU A 266 -29.03 4.97 11.36
N ARG A 267 -30.13 4.57 12.02
CA ARG A 267 -31.24 3.85 11.40
C ARG A 267 -31.87 4.64 10.26
N GLU A 268 -32.09 5.94 10.48
CA GLU A 268 -32.62 6.86 9.46
C GLU A 268 -31.66 6.99 8.26
N ALA A 269 -30.35 7.15 8.53
CA ALA A 269 -29.33 7.22 7.50
C ALA A 269 -29.29 5.93 6.66
N LEU A 270 -29.38 4.76 7.29
CA LEU A 270 -29.42 3.48 6.60
C LEU A 270 -30.75 3.23 5.84
N ALA A 271 -31.83 3.91 6.25
CA ALA A 271 -33.09 3.92 5.51
C ALA A 271 -33.10 4.94 4.35
N GLY A 272 -32.01 5.64 4.09
CA GLY A 272 -31.85 6.57 2.97
C GLY A 272 -32.05 8.05 3.33
N ALA A 273 -32.24 8.40 4.61
CA ALA A 273 -32.28 9.80 5.01
C ALA A 273 -30.90 10.46 4.83
N PRO A 274 -30.83 11.73 4.41
CA PRO A 274 -29.58 12.46 4.35
C PRO A 274 -28.90 12.54 5.72
N SER A 275 -27.67 12.07 5.82
CA SER A 275 -26.90 12.13 7.07
C SER A 275 -25.48 12.64 6.78
N PRO A 276 -25.22 13.95 6.99
CA PRO A 276 -23.90 14.51 6.81
C PRO A 276 -22.88 14.00 7.84
N SER A 277 -23.33 13.45 8.94
CA SER A 277 -22.49 12.90 10.01
C SER A 277 -22.21 11.40 9.89
N LEU A 278 -22.86 10.69 8.94
CA LEU A 278 -22.63 9.26 8.77
C LEU A 278 -21.17 8.99 8.37
N ALA A 279 -20.50 8.15 9.15
CA ALA A 279 -19.12 7.76 8.93
C ALA A 279 -18.86 6.31 9.36
N TYR A 280 -17.84 5.71 8.78
CA TYR A 280 -17.31 4.41 9.19
C TYR A 280 -16.01 4.63 9.98
N TYR A 281 -16.00 4.22 11.22
CA TYR A 281 -14.84 4.28 12.11
C TYR A 281 -14.15 2.92 12.09
N ALA A 282 -13.03 2.85 11.36
CA ALA A 282 -12.23 1.64 11.22
C ALA A 282 -11.21 1.54 12.35
N PHE A 283 -11.16 0.42 13.04
CA PHE A 283 -10.22 0.14 14.12
C PHE A 283 -9.27 -1.03 13.78
N ASP A 284 -9.57 -1.86 12.78
CA ASP A 284 -8.70 -2.93 12.32
C ASP A 284 -8.73 -3.09 10.79
N LEU A 285 -7.65 -3.63 10.23
CA LEU A 285 -7.48 -3.97 8.82
C LEU A 285 -7.16 -5.46 8.72
N LEU A 286 -8.11 -6.23 8.16
CA LEU A 286 -8.00 -7.68 8.11
C LEU A 286 -7.39 -8.17 6.80
N GLN A 287 -7.60 -7.43 5.70
CA GLN A 287 -7.00 -7.69 4.39
C GLN A 287 -6.57 -6.39 3.76
N TRP A 288 -5.45 -6.42 3.05
CA TRP A 288 -4.99 -5.36 2.18
C TRP A 288 -4.39 -5.94 0.91
N GLU A 289 -4.98 -5.58 -0.22
CA GLU A 289 -4.74 -6.24 -1.49
C GLU A 289 -4.87 -7.77 -1.35
N GLU A 290 -3.95 -8.54 -1.87
CA GLU A 290 -3.95 -10.01 -1.76
C GLU A 290 -3.52 -10.58 -0.41
N PHE A 291 -3.21 -9.75 0.62
CA PHE A 291 -2.67 -10.25 1.89
C PHE A 291 -3.73 -10.32 2.98
N ASP A 292 -3.83 -11.48 3.59
CA ASP A 292 -4.55 -11.69 4.84
C ASP A 292 -3.67 -11.21 6.01
N LEU A 293 -4.08 -10.12 6.65
CA LEU A 293 -3.31 -9.50 7.74
C LEU A 293 -3.65 -10.06 9.12
N ARG A 294 -4.64 -10.94 9.24
CA ARG A 294 -5.14 -11.41 10.54
C ARG A 294 -4.08 -12.10 11.39
N ALA A 295 -3.06 -12.70 10.77
CA ALA A 295 -1.93 -13.32 11.48
C ALA A 295 -0.91 -12.31 12.01
N LEU A 296 -0.95 -11.05 11.58
CA LEU A 296 -0.02 -10.03 12.04
C LEU A 296 -0.45 -9.44 13.39
N PRO A 297 0.50 -8.91 14.17
CA PRO A 297 0.20 -8.16 15.39
C PRO A 297 -0.78 -7.02 15.13
N LEU A 298 -1.68 -6.74 16.10
CA LEU A 298 -2.69 -5.68 15.97
C LEU A 298 -2.08 -4.30 15.69
N LEU A 299 -0.97 -3.96 16.34
CA LEU A 299 -0.27 -2.69 16.12
C LEU A 299 0.17 -2.51 14.67
N ASP A 300 0.65 -3.58 14.04
CA ASP A 300 1.07 -3.55 12.64
C ASP A 300 -0.13 -3.35 11.72
N ARG A 301 -1.24 -4.05 11.97
CA ARG A 301 -2.48 -3.86 11.23
C ARG A 301 -3.05 -2.45 11.39
N LYS A 302 -3.00 -1.89 12.61
CA LYS A 302 -3.41 -0.49 12.87
C LYS A 302 -2.49 0.53 12.19
N ALA A 303 -1.19 0.29 12.14
CA ALA A 303 -0.26 1.13 11.41
C ALA A 303 -0.57 1.14 9.90
N ALA A 304 -0.86 -0.04 9.32
CA ALA A 304 -1.31 -0.17 7.94
C ALA A 304 -2.63 0.57 7.69
N LEU A 305 -3.61 0.37 8.57
CA LEU A 305 -4.91 1.03 8.51
C LEU A 305 -4.78 2.56 8.54
N ARG A 306 -4.00 3.10 9.49
CA ARG A 306 -3.74 4.55 9.59
C ARG A 306 -3.13 5.11 8.30
N THR A 307 -2.21 4.36 7.69
CA THR A 307 -1.56 4.77 6.44
C THR A 307 -2.53 4.73 5.28
N LEU A 308 -3.36 3.69 5.19
CA LEU A 308 -4.35 3.53 4.12
C LEU A 308 -5.43 4.60 4.16
N LEU A 309 -5.94 4.91 5.35
CA LEU A 309 -7.03 5.88 5.50
C LEU A 309 -6.55 7.33 5.40
N GLY A 310 -5.37 7.67 5.93
CA GLY A 310 -4.91 9.07 6.01
C GLY A 310 -5.94 9.95 6.74
N THR A 311 -6.21 11.13 6.17
CA THR A 311 -7.32 11.98 6.61
C THR A 311 -8.47 11.85 5.61
N HIS A 312 -9.50 11.11 5.97
CA HIS A 312 -10.67 10.91 5.13
C HIS A 312 -11.95 11.33 5.87
N PRO A 313 -12.91 12.01 5.21
CA PRO A 313 -14.07 12.58 5.92
C PRO A 313 -15.14 11.55 6.31
N ARG A 314 -15.13 10.36 5.70
CA ARG A 314 -16.20 9.34 5.86
C ARG A 314 -15.69 8.00 6.35
N VAL A 315 -14.42 7.70 6.15
CA VAL A 315 -13.78 6.48 6.63
C VAL A 315 -12.64 6.91 7.55
N LEU A 316 -12.87 6.81 8.83
CA LEU A 316 -12.05 7.41 9.87
C LEU A 316 -11.25 6.34 10.60
N PHE A 317 -10.03 6.69 10.97
CA PHE A 317 -9.18 5.82 11.79
C PHE A 317 -9.54 5.99 13.27
N VAL A 318 -9.76 4.88 13.96
CA VAL A 318 -9.86 4.86 15.43
C VAL A 318 -8.47 4.78 16.03
N ASP A 319 -8.06 5.84 16.72
CA ASP A 319 -6.78 5.87 17.40
C ASP A 319 -6.80 5.02 18.68
N HIS A 320 -5.63 4.78 19.24
CA HIS A 320 -5.48 3.97 20.45
C HIS A 320 -4.44 4.57 21.39
N VAL A 321 -4.56 4.23 22.66
CA VAL A 321 -3.57 4.52 23.69
C VAL A 321 -2.96 3.19 24.14
N ALA A 322 -1.62 3.10 24.13
CA ALA A 322 -0.93 1.92 24.62
C ALA A 322 -0.60 2.07 26.11
N GLY A 323 -0.74 1.01 26.89
CA GLY A 323 -0.36 0.93 28.28
C GLY A 323 -1.46 1.38 29.26
N ASP A 324 -1.53 2.64 29.66
CA ASP A 324 -2.51 3.11 30.65
C ASP A 324 -3.75 3.73 30.01
N GLY A 325 -4.87 3.02 30.06
CA GLY A 325 -6.17 3.47 29.52
C GLY A 325 -6.96 4.44 30.41
N ARG A 326 -6.48 4.79 31.60
CA ARG A 326 -7.23 5.65 32.54
C ARG A 326 -7.53 7.03 32.00
N ALA A 327 -6.61 7.60 31.25
CA ALA A 327 -6.81 8.90 30.62
C ALA A 327 -7.92 8.86 29.55
N LEU A 328 -8.10 7.73 28.88
CA LEU A 328 -9.15 7.54 27.88
C LEU A 328 -10.54 7.37 28.52
N LEU A 329 -10.60 6.78 29.73
CA LEU A 329 -11.84 6.63 30.51
C LEU A 329 -12.31 7.95 31.15
N ALA A 330 -11.40 8.92 31.32
CA ALA A 330 -11.68 10.21 31.89
C ALA A 330 -12.09 11.29 30.88
N ALA A 331 -11.92 11.02 29.58
CA ALA A 331 -12.22 11.91 28.47
C ALA A 331 -13.61 11.66 27.88
#